data_5c847ead92157a90879b340eaa79eec1
#
_entry.id   5c847ead92157a90879b340eaa79eec1
#
_cell.length_a   1.000
_cell.length_b   1.000
_cell.length_c   1.000
_cell.angle_alpha   90.00
_cell.angle_beta   90.00
_cell.angle_gamma   90.00
#
_symmetry.space_group_name_H-M   'P 1'
#
loop_
_entity.id
_entity.type
_entity.pdbx_description
1 polymer ?
#
loop_
_entity_poly.entity_id
_entity_poly.type
_entity_poly.pdbx_seq_one_letter_code
_entity_poly.pdbx_strand_id
1 'polypeptide(L)'
;MAGLDKPSKGAEKILLAQIKQEFSAPAEAIEQYIDLVEQYANENELEISSEISHIKEAEEKLLSQYEDAFKENTASDKKNKTSEEYSELRHNLRTPLNAIIGYSEILMEDFEEDLSKECIKDLNTILSLSRETETAIERFVDFIKGDLQENAAEDAELGHIQNAESLFRALGDIDYSLEIDEHLKGSDVLIVDDNKTNCEVLERRLSQNGLSCRVALDGTSAIKEVDKKTPDLILSLIHI
;
A
#
# COMPACT_ATOMS: atom_id res chain seq x y z
N MET A 1 0.42 43.99 0.68
CA MET A 1 1.09 42.76 0.25
C MET A 1 1.59 42.09 1.51
N ALA A 2 0.78 41.20 2.09
CA ALA A 2 1.19 40.40 3.25
C ALA A 2 2.04 39.24 2.72
N GLY A 3 3.31 39.16 3.18
CA GLY A 3 4.17 38.05 2.88
C GLY A 3 3.59 36.79 3.48
N LEU A 4 3.33 35.79 2.64
CA LEU A 4 3.02 34.44 3.06
C LEU A 4 4.19 33.92 3.89
N ASP A 5 4.00 33.73 5.19
CA ASP A 5 4.98 33.11 6.06
C ASP A 5 5.26 31.68 5.55
N LYS A 6 6.54 31.35 5.39
CA LYS A 6 6.95 29.97 5.08
C LYS A 6 6.50 29.06 6.21
N PRO A 7 6.00 27.86 5.91
CA PRO A 7 5.59 26.89 6.93
C PRO A 7 6.70 26.67 7.95
N SER A 8 6.31 26.46 9.20
CA SER A 8 7.31 26.18 10.23
C SER A 8 8.05 24.89 9.88
N LYS A 9 9.34 24.78 10.25
CA LYS A 9 10.13 23.56 10.00
C LYS A 9 9.47 22.29 10.54
N GLY A 10 8.57 22.42 11.52
CA GLY A 10 7.76 21.33 12.04
C GLY A 10 6.66 20.90 11.06
N ALA A 11 5.91 21.84 10.51
CA ALA A 11 4.85 21.58 9.54
C ALA A 11 5.40 20.94 8.24
N GLU A 12 6.55 21.42 7.75
CA GLU A 12 7.22 20.82 6.58
C GLU A 12 7.62 19.35 6.81
N LYS A 13 8.09 19.00 8.03
CA LYS A 13 8.43 17.60 8.36
C LYS A 13 7.20 16.70 8.45
N ILE A 14 6.10 17.20 8.98
CA ILE A 14 4.84 16.46 9.08
C ILE A 14 4.30 16.19 7.67
N LEU A 15 4.22 17.23 6.84
CA LEU A 15 3.75 17.11 5.46
C LEU A 15 4.63 16.13 4.65
N LEU A 16 5.94 16.17 4.86
CA LEU A 16 6.87 15.26 4.23
C LEU A 16 6.64 13.80 4.65
N ALA A 17 6.41 13.55 5.93
CA ALA A 17 6.10 12.22 6.43
C ALA A 17 4.78 11.69 5.86
N GLN A 18 3.77 12.56 5.76
CA GLN A 18 2.48 12.25 5.15
C GLN A 18 2.64 11.87 3.67
N ILE A 19 3.33 12.69 2.88
CA ILE A 19 3.58 12.43 1.46
C ILE A 19 4.33 11.09 1.27
N LYS A 20 5.33 10.83 2.12
CA LYS A 20 6.05 9.55 2.06
C LYS A 20 5.10 8.38 2.24
N GLN A 21 4.19 8.47 3.19
CA GLN A 21 3.26 7.41 3.48
C GLN A 21 2.17 7.25 2.42
N GLU A 22 1.63 8.34 1.90
CA GLU A 22 0.66 8.30 0.79
C GLU A 22 1.21 7.56 -0.44
N PHE A 23 2.53 7.52 -0.59
CA PHE A 23 3.18 6.70 -1.61
C PHE A 23 3.46 5.28 -1.13
N SER A 24 4.10 5.12 0.05
CA SER A 24 4.59 3.82 0.51
C SER A 24 3.45 2.83 0.77
N ALA A 25 2.34 3.28 1.38
CA ALA A 25 1.24 2.39 1.75
C ALA A 25 0.59 1.68 0.54
N PRO A 26 0.17 2.38 -0.54
CA PRO A 26 -0.38 1.69 -1.70
C PRO A 26 0.69 0.89 -2.46
N ALA A 27 1.95 1.35 -2.53
CA ALA A 27 3.01 0.64 -3.23
C ALA A 27 3.35 -0.70 -2.54
N GLU A 28 3.49 -0.72 -1.22
CA GLU A 28 3.71 -1.95 -0.45
C GLU A 28 2.50 -2.89 -0.50
N ALA A 29 1.28 -2.35 -0.57
CA ALA A 29 0.09 -3.17 -0.75
C ALA A 29 0.06 -3.84 -2.13
N ILE A 30 0.55 -3.18 -3.18
CA ILE A 30 0.68 -3.78 -4.53
C ILE A 30 1.50 -5.06 -4.47
N GLU A 31 2.69 -5.05 -3.83
CA GLU A 31 3.54 -6.23 -3.66
C GLU A 31 2.76 -7.42 -3.08
N GLN A 32 1.97 -7.16 -2.05
CA GLN A 32 1.21 -8.21 -1.38
C GLN A 32 0.12 -8.82 -2.26
N TYR A 33 -0.56 -8.00 -3.07
CA TYR A 33 -1.54 -8.51 -4.03
C TYR A 33 -0.89 -9.25 -5.19
N ILE A 34 0.31 -8.84 -5.62
CA ILE A 34 1.10 -9.57 -6.61
C ILE A 34 1.43 -10.97 -6.09
N ASP A 35 1.86 -11.10 -4.83
CA ASP A 35 2.14 -12.39 -4.19
C ASP A 35 0.91 -13.29 -4.13
N LEU A 36 -0.28 -12.74 -3.88
CA LEU A 36 -1.53 -13.52 -3.91
C LEU A 36 -1.86 -14.02 -5.32
N VAL A 37 -1.65 -13.19 -6.34
CA VAL A 37 -1.83 -13.58 -7.75
C VAL A 37 -0.82 -14.68 -8.14
N GLU A 38 0.44 -14.55 -7.73
CA GLU A 38 1.47 -15.55 -7.97
C GLU A 38 1.16 -16.88 -7.30
N GLN A 39 0.73 -16.84 -6.04
CA GLN A 39 0.31 -18.05 -5.33
C GLN A 39 -0.84 -18.73 -6.05
N TYR A 40 -1.87 -17.99 -6.45
CA TYR A 40 -2.99 -18.53 -7.23
C TYR A 40 -2.52 -19.18 -8.52
N ALA A 41 -1.60 -18.52 -9.26
CA ALA A 41 -1.05 -19.03 -10.50
C ALA A 41 -0.32 -20.36 -10.29
N ASN A 42 0.52 -20.45 -9.25
CA ASN A 42 1.26 -21.66 -8.91
C ASN A 42 0.32 -22.82 -8.51
N GLU A 43 -0.72 -22.55 -7.73
CA GLU A 43 -1.69 -23.58 -7.29
C GLU A 43 -2.55 -24.11 -8.44
N ASN A 44 -2.75 -23.34 -9.50
CA ASN A 44 -3.57 -23.69 -10.66
C ASN A 44 -2.74 -24.01 -11.91
N GLU A 45 -1.40 -24.08 -11.79
CA GLU A 45 -0.46 -24.40 -12.89
C GLU A 45 -0.61 -23.46 -14.10
N LEU A 46 -0.90 -22.15 -13.85
CA LEU A 46 -1.07 -21.16 -14.92
C LEU A 46 0.28 -20.68 -15.45
N GLU A 47 0.40 -20.58 -16.78
CA GLU A 47 1.61 -20.09 -17.45
C GLU A 47 1.66 -18.55 -17.51
N ILE A 48 1.56 -17.87 -16.35
CA ILE A 48 1.58 -16.39 -16.21
C ILE A 48 2.79 -15.89 -15.42
N SER A 49 3.76 -16.73 -15.19
CA SER A 49 4.97 -16.39 -14.39
C SER A 49 5.79 -15.26 -14.99
N SER A 50 5.74 -15.10 -16.33
CA SER A 50 6.45 -14.03 -17.03
C SER A 50 5.86 -12.66 -16.71
N GLU A 51 4.55 -12.53 -16.79
CA GLU A 51 3.81 -11.30 -16.53
C GLU A 51 3.95 -10.89 -15.07
N ILE A 52 3.81 -11.84 -14.15
CA ILE A 52 4.02 -11.62 -12.71
C ILE A 52 5.45 -11.16 -12.42
N SER A 53 6.45 -11.78 -13.04
CA SER A 53 7.86 -11.37 -12.90
C SER A 53 8.07 -9.92 -13.35
N HIS A 54 7.47 -9.51 -14.46
CA HIS A 54 7.55 -8.12 -14.93
C HIS A 54 6.87 -7.13 -13.98
N ILE A 55 5.75 -7.52 -13.36
CA ILE A 55 5.08 -6.68 -12.37
C ILE A 55 5.98 -6.51 -11.14
N LYS A 56 6.57 -7.59 -10.62
CA LYS A 56 7.51 -7.55 -9.48
C LYS A 56 8.74 -6.68 -9.77
N GLU A 57 9.38 -6.89 -10.91
CA GLU A 57 10.54 -6.07 -11.32
C GLU A 57 10.18 -4.58 -11.43
N ALA A 58 8.99 -4.28 -11.92
CA ALA A 58 8.51 -2.91 -12.03
C ALA A 58 8.21 -2.30 -10.66
N GLU A 59 7.65 -3.07 -9.75
CA GLU A 59 7.36 -2.64 -8.37
C GLU A 59 8.66 -2.35 -7.60
N GLU A 60 9.62 -3.27 -7.58
CA GLU A 60 10.94 -3.07 -6.97
C GLU A 60 11.64 -1.81 -7.53
N LYS A 61 11.56 -1.61 -8.84
CA LYS A 61 12.12 -0.42 -9.50
C LYS A 61 11.41 0.86 -9.06
N LEU A 62 10.09 0.84 -8.94
CA LEU A 62 9.28 1.98 -8.49
C LEU A 62 9.69 2.39 -7.07
N LEU A 63 9.74 1.44 -6.14
CA LEU A 63 10.13 1.67 -4.74
C LEU A 63 11.55 2.23 -4.65
N SER A 64 12.52 1.62 -5.34
CA SER A 64 13.91 2.07 -5.33
C SER A 64 14.04 3.50 -5.87
N GLN A 65 13.40 3.81 -6.99
CA GLN A 65 13.45 5.15 -7.59
C GLN A 65 12.79 6.21 -6.70
N TYR A 66 11.68 5.87 -6.05
CA TYR A 66 11.01 6.77 -5.12
C TYR A 66 11.89 7.05 -3.89
N GLU A 67 12.46 6.01 -3.27
CA GLU A 67 13.34 6.18 -2.12
C GLU A 67 14.55 7.08 -2.42
N ASP A 68 15.18 6.87 -3.57
CA ASP A 68 16.32 7.66 -4.00
C ASP A 68 15.92 9.12 -4.23
N ALA A 69 14.81 9.33 -4.93
CA ALA A 69 14.24 10.67 -5.15
C ALA A 69 13.86 11.34 -3.82
N PHE A 70 13.27 10.59 -2.89
CA PHE A 70 12.89 11.09 -1.58
C PHE A 70 14.12 11.51 -0.76
N LYS A 71 15.16 10.66 -0.68
CA LYS A 71 16.43 10.96 0.00
C LYS A 71 17.11 12.20 -0.59
N GLU A 72 17.20 12.27 -1.92
CA GLU A 72 17.85 13.38 -2.62
C GLU A 72 17.15 14.73 -2.36
N ASN A 73 15.80 14.74 -2.38
CA ASN A 73 15.04 16.00 -2.32
C ASN A 73 14.68 16.43 -0.88
N THR A 74 14.94 15.59 0.12
CA THR A 74 14.70 15.90 1.54
C THR A 74 15.97 16.16 2.33
N ALA A 75 17.15 15.97 1.73
CA ALA A 75 18.42 16.37 2.32
C ALA A 75 18.51 17.90 2.51
N SER A 76 19.27 18.33 3.53
CA SER A 76 19.35 19.73 3.97
C SER A 76 19.85 20.72 2.90
N ASP A 77 20.46 20.25 1.83
CA ASP A 77 20.92 21.03 0.70
C ASP A 77 19.99 20.86 -0.51
N LYS A 78 18.80 21.47 -0.44
CA LYS A 78 17.87 21.51 -1.59
C LYS A 78 18.57 22.21 -2.76
N LYS A 79 19.01 21.45 -3.76
CA LYS A 79 19.37 22.00 -5.05
C LYS A 79 18.09 22.47 -5.73
N ASN A 80 18.06 23.71 -6.22
CA ASN A 80 16.97 24.16 -7.09
C ASN A 80 17.04 23.36 -8.39
N LYS A 81 16.17 22.37 -8.53
CA LYS A 81 16.00 21.59 -9.77
C LYS A 81 15.32 22.46 -10.83
N THR A 82 15.64 22.19 -12.10
CA THR A 82 14.97 22.82 -13.24
C THR A 82 13.58 22.18 -13.47
N SER A 83 12.74 22.82 -14.28
CA SER A 83 11.44 22.27 -14.68
C SER A 83 11.59 20.95 -15.43
N GLU A 84 12.66 20.82 -16.21
CA GLU A 84 13.01 19.60 -16.94
C GLU A 84 13.34 18.44 -15.97
N GLU A 85 14.13 18.69 -14.92
CA GLU A 85 14.50 17.69 -13.93
C GLU A 85 13.28 17.17 -13.14
N TYR A 86 12.31 18.04 -12.82
CA TYR A 86 11.06 17.59 -12.21
C TYR A 86 10.19 16.77 -13.17
N SER A 87 10.16 17.14 -14.45
CA SER A 87 9.44 16.37 -15.47
C SER A 87 10.06 14.99 -15.68
N GLU A 88 11.40 14.91 -15.69
CA GLU A 88 12.14 13.66 -15.78
C GLU A 88 11.89 12.77 -14.56
N LEU A 89 11.92 13.33 -13.35
CA LEU A 89 11.60 12.60 -12.12
C LEU A 89 10.20 11.99 -12.17
N ARG A 90 9.20 12.79 -12.57
CA ARG A 90 7.82 12.33 -12.74
C ARG A 90 7.74 11.19 -13.76
N HIS A 91 8.41 11.34 -14.90
CA HIS A 91 8.44 10.32 -15.93
C HIS A 91 9.09 9.02 -15.44
N ASN A 92 10.20 9.12 -14.72
CA ASN A 92 10.92 7.97 -14.20
C ASN A 92 10.09 7.19 -13.19
N LEU A 93 9.33 7.85 -12.31
CA LEU A 93 8.44 7.19 -11.35
C LEU A 93 7.19 6.59 -12.02
N ARG A 94 6.63 7.25 -13.04
CA ARG A 94 5.45 6.73 -13.75
C ARG A 94 5.77 5.54 -14.66
N THR A 95 6.97 5.44 -15.19
CA THR A 95 7.34 4.36 -16.11
C THR A 95 7.16 2.97 -15.51
N PRO A 96 7.73 2.65 -14.33
CA PRO A 96 7.49 1.36 -13.71
C PRO A 96 6.03 1.18 -13.27
N LEU A 97 5.36 2.23 -12.81
CA LEU A 97 3.94 2.16 -12.45
C LEU A 97 3.06 1.78 -13.64
N ASN A 98 3.32 2.35 -14.81
CA ASN A 98 2.62 1.99 -16.04
C ASN A 98 2.88 0.53 -16.47
N ALA A 99 4.05 -0.02 -16.15
CA ALA A 99 4.33 -1.43 -16.40
C ALA A 99 3.48 -2.33 -15.47
N ILE A 100 3.37 -1.99 -14.18
CA ILE A 100 2.49 -2.71 -13.24
C ILE A 100 1.05 -2.72 -13.77
N ILE A 101 0.53 -1.56 -14.18
CA ILE A 101 -0.81 -1.42 -14.73
C ILE A 101 -0.98 -2.28 -16.00
N GLY A 102 -0.07 -2.12 -16.97
CA GLY A 102 -0.17 -2.79 -18.26
C GLY A 102 -0.12 -4.32 -18.15
N TYR A 103 0.81 -4.87 -17.36
CA TYR A 103 0.87 -6.32 -17.17
C TYR A 103 -0.31 -6.86 -16.36
N SER A 104 -0.86 -6.09 -15.40
CA SER A 104 -2.07 -6.49 -14.69
C SER A 104 -3.30 -6.52 -15.62
N GLU A 105 -3.40 -5.57 -16.54
CA GLU A 105 -4.45 -5.55 -17.58
C GLU A 105 -4.29 -6.72 -18.56
N ILE A 106 -3.07 -7.02 -19.03
CA ILE A 106 -2.78 -8.18 -19.89
C ILE A 106 -3.21 -9.48 -19.20
N LEU A 107 -2.87 -9.67 -17.92
CA LEU A 107 -3.30 -10.85 -17.17
C LEU A 107 -4.83 -10.99 -17.14
N MET A 108 -5.55 -9.90 -16.97
CA MET A 108 -7.01 -9.91 -16.92
C MET A 108 -7.64 -10.17 -18.31
N GLU A 109 -7.01 -9.69 -19.40
CA GLU A 109 -7.53 -9.83 -20.76
C GLU A 109 -7.20 -11.21 -21.35
N ASP A 110 -5.94 -11.65 -21.22
CA ASP A 110 -5.46 -12.86 -21.89
C ASP A 110 -5.83 -14.14 -21.14
N PHE A 111 -6.06 -14.06 -19.83
CA PHE A 111 -6.34 -15.21 -18.96
C PHE A 111 -7.71 -15.13 -18.26
N GLU A 112 -8.66 -14.34 -18.77
CA GLU A 112 -9.99 -14.12 -18.17
C GLU A 112 -10.71 -15.43 -17.82
N GLU A 113 -10.62 -16.45 -18.70
CA GLU A 113 -11.29 -17.75 -18.51
C GLU A 113 -10.61 -18.64 -17.46
N ASP A 114 -9.32 -18.44 -17.21
CA ASP A 114 -8.49 -19.24 -16.31
C ASP A 114 -8.40 -18.64 -14.90
N LEU A 115 -8.67 -17.35 -14.77
CA LEU A 115 -8.60 -16.64 -13.50
C LEU A 115 -9.88 -16.79 -12.68
N SER A 116 -9.73 -17.08 -11.38
CA SER A 116 -10.87 -17.02 -10.47
C SER A 116 -11.36 -15.58 -10.26
N LYS A 117 -12.63 -15.46 -9.81
CA LYS A 117 -13.18 -14.15 -9.46
C LYS A 117 -12.38 -13.42 -8.38
N GLU A 118 -11.72 -14.18 -7.49
CA GLU A 118 -10.86 -13.63 -6.44
C GLU A 118 -9.57 -13.10 -7.02
N CYS A 119 -8.92 -13.86 -7.90
CA CYS A 119 -7.71 -13.40 -8.58
C CYS A 119 -7.97 -12.14 -9.44
N ILE A 120 -9.09 -12.09 -10.16
CA ILE A 120 -9.53 -10.89 -10.88
C ILE A 120 -9.76 -9.71 -9.91
N LYS A 121 -10.33 -9.96 -8.73
CA LYS A 121 -10.49 -8.92 -7.70
C LYS A 121 -9.15 -8.38 -7.22
N ASP A 122 -8.16 -9.25 -7.03
CA ASP A 122 -6.81 -8.86 -6.61
C ASP A 122 -6.11 -8.01 -7.66
N LEU A 123 -6.18 -8.41 -8.94
CA LEU A 123 -5.66 -7.62 -10.05
C LEU A 123 -6.35 -6.25 -10.14
N ASN A 124 -7.67 -6.19 -9.96
CA ASN A 124 -8.39 -4.90 -9.90
C ASN A 124 -7.94 -4.04 -8.70
N THR A 125 -7.59 -4.66 -7.58
CA THR A 125 -7.04 -3.94 -6.43
C THR A 125 -5.65 -3.40 -6.73
N ILE A 126 -4.78 -4.15 -7.40
CA ILE A 126 -3.48 -3.67 -7.90
C ILE A 126 -3.69 -2.43 -8.78
N LEU A 127 -4.64 -2.47 -9.71
CA LEU A 127 -4.95 -1.33 -10.58
C LEU A 127 -5.45 -0.10 -9.80
N SER A 128 -6.27 -0.30 -8.75
CA SER A 128 -6.74 0.79 -7.90
C SER A 128 -5.59 1.42 -7.11
N LEU A 129 -4.77 0.60 -6.47
CA LEU A 129 -3.59 1.03 -5.71
C LEU A 129 -2.57 1.75 -6.60
N SER A 130 -2.41 1.29 -7.84
CA SER A 130 -1.55 1.95 -8.82
C SER A 130 -2.02 3.38 -9.14
N ARG A 131 -3.33 3.62 -9.22
CA ARG A 131 -3.88 4.98 -9.41
C ARG A 131 -3.68 5.86 -8.17
N GLU A 132 -3.79 5.29 -6.98
CA GLU A 132 -3.47 5.98 -5.73
C GLU A 132 -1.98 6.37 -5.67
N THR A 133 -1.10 5.44 -6.05
CA THR A 133 0.35 5.67 -6.15
C THR A 133 0.67 6.76 -7.18
N GLU A 134 -0.02 6.80 -8.33
CA GLU A 134 0.14 7.87 -9.32
C GLU A 134 -0.19 9.24 -8.73
N THR A 135 -1.28 9.33 -7.97
CA THR A 135 -1.68 10.56 -7.27
C THR A 135 -0.63 10.99 -6.24
N ALA A 136 -0.07 10.03 -5.49
CA ALA A 136 1.00 10.29 -4.53
C ALA A 136 2.29 10.78 -5.19
N ILE A 137 2.65 10.25 -6.37
CA ILE A 137 3.79 10.73 -7.18
C ILE A 137 3.60 12.21 -7.55
N GLU A 138 2.41 12.60 -8.01
CA GLU A 138 2.12 13.99 -8.35
C GLU A 138 2.27 14.91 -7.13
N ARG A 139 1.69 14.53 -5.99
CA ARG A 139 1.81 15.29 -4.74
C ARG A 139 3.26 15.41 -4.27
N PHE A 140 4.05 14.36 -4.39
CA PHE A 140 5.47 14.39 -4.05
C PHE A 140 6.23 15.37 -4.95
N VAL A 141 6.02 15.32 -6.27
CA VAL A 141 6.68 16.22 -7.21
C VAL A 141 6.26 17.68 -6.96
N ASP A 142 4.99 17.95 -6.70
CA ASP A 142 4.51 19.30 -6.39
C ASP A 142 5.06 19.81 -5.05
N PHE A 143 5.19 18.93 -4.05
CA PHE A 143 5.85 19.29 -2.78
C PHE A 143 7.31 19.71 -2.97
N ILE A 144 8.09 18.94 -3.72
CA ILE A 144 9.51 19.27 -3.91
C ILE A 144 9.72 20.50 -4.79
N LYS A 145 8.78 20.84 -5.68
CA LYS A 145 8.73 22.09 -6.43
C LYS A 145 8.42 23.29 -5.54
N GLY A 146 7.75 23.08 -4.41
CA GLY A 146 7.20 24.12 -3.55
C GLY A 146 5.85 24.66 -4.02
N ASP A 147 5.15 23.94 -4.90
CA ASP A 147 3.84 24.32 -5.47
C ASP A 147 2.67 23.91 -4.57
N LEU A 148 2.88 23.04 -3.57
CA LEU A 148 1.85 22.66 -2.59
C LEU A 148 1.53 23.87 -1.69
N GLN A 149 0.37 24.49 -1.91
CA GLN A 149 -0.17 25.51 -1.03
C GLN A 149 -0.84 24.85 0.19
N GLU A 150 -0.70 25.49 1.35
CA GLU A 150 -1.03 25.03 2.71
C GLU A 150 -2.48 24.63 2.99
N ASN A 151 -3.36 24.48 2.01
CA ASN A 151 -4.74 24.05 2.26
C ASN A 151 -4.88 22.57 2.70
N ALA A 152 -3.78 21.81 2.71
CA ALA A 152 -3.75 20.42 3.15
C ALA A 152 -3.52 20.23 4.65
N ALA A 153 -3.32 21.30 5.41
CA ALA A 153 -3.03 21.20 6.85
C ALA A 153 -4.28 21.02 7.72
N GLU A 154 -5.49 21.22 7.18
CA GLU A 154 -6.73 21.07 7.95
C GLU A 154 -7.35 19.66 7.88
N ASP A 155 -6.95 18.82 6.91
CA ASP A 155 -7.48 17.45 6.77
C ASP A 155 -6.55 16.36 7.36
N ALA A 156 -5.44 16.74 7.95
CA ALA A 156 -4.51 15.79 8.56
C ALA A 156 -4.95 15.41 9.98
N GLU A 157 -5.93 14.55 10.10
CA GLU A 157 -6.05 13.70 11.29
C GLU A 157 -4.85 12.75 11.32
N LEU A 158 -3.83 13.15 12.06
CA LEU A 158 -2.50 12.52 12.17
C LEU A 158 -2.50 11.09 12.72
N GLY A 159 -3.67 10.52 12.99
CA GLY A 159 -3.82 9.22 13.67
C GLY A 159 -3.70 7.99 12.77
N HIS A 160 -4.01 8.12 11.48
CA HIS A 160 -4.19 6.94 10.62
C HIS A 160 -2.90 6.41 10.00
N ILE A 161 -1.83 7.17 10.07
CA ILE A 161 -0.61 6.99 9.26
C ILE A 161 0.38 5.99 9.84
N GLN A 162 0.50 5.90 11.16
CA GLN A 162 1.51 5.04 11.80
C GLN A 162 1.17 3.54 11.78
N ASN A 163 -0.09 3.20 11.50
CA ASN A 163 -0.61 1.86 11.71
C ASN A 163 -0.39 0.92 10.52
N ALA A 164 -0.54 1.39 9.28
CA ALA A 164 -0.34 0.57 8.11
C ALA A 164 1.12 0.11 7.96
N GLU A 165 2.08 1.03 8.12
CA GLU A 165 3.52 0.72 8.03
C GLU A 165 3.98 -0.28 9.12
N SER A 166 3.40 -0.17 10.32
CA SER A 166 3.69 -1.11 11.42
C SER A 166 3.15 -2.51 11.13
N LEU A 167 1.97 -2.57 10.50
CA LEU A 167 1.35 -3.84 10.13
C LEU A 167 2.13 -4.53 9.01
N PHE A 168 2.45 -3.79 7.95
CA PHE A 168 3.16 -4.36 6.82
C PHE A 168 4.56 -4.82 7.20
N ARG A 169 5.28 -4.11 8.07
CA ARG A 169 6.54 -4.59 8.65
C ARG A 169 6.38 -5.85 9.49
N ALA A 170 5.32 -5.91 10.31
CA ALA A 170 5.05 -7.10 11.12
C ALA A 170 4.68 -8.32 10.26
N LEU A 171 4.07 -8.11 9.09
CA LEU A 171 3.71 -9.16 8.14
C LEU A 171 4.85 -9.52 7.17
N GLY A 172 5.75 -8.57 6.84
CA GLY A 172 6.88 -8.79 5.93
C GLY A 172 7.95 -9.73 6.50
N ASP A 173 8.11 -9.77 7.82
CA ASP A 173 9.05 -10.66 8.52
C ASP A 173 8.46 -12.04 8.85
N ILE A 174 7.23 -12.33 8.40
CA ILE A 174 6.63 -13.67 8.60
C ILE A 174 7.26 -14.62 7.58
N ASP A 175 8.03 -15.55 8.08
CA ASP A 175 8.50 -16.71 7.31
C ASP A 175 7.30 -17.58 6.93
N TYR A 176 6.84 -17.46 5.70
CA TYR A 176 5.70 -18.22 5.17
C TYR A 176 5.97 -19.73 5.09
N SER A 177 7.20 -20.19 5.36
CA SER A 177 7.55 -21.60 5.48
C SER A 177 7.15 -22.21 6.82
N LEU A 178 6.75 -21.41 7.81
CA LEU A 178 6.28 -21.91 9.09
C LEU A 178 4.85 -22.43 8.94
N GLU A 179 4.70 -23.74 8.98
CA GLU A 179 3.38 -24.36 9.14
C GLU A 179 2.76 -23.85 10.45
N ILE A 180 1.57 -23.26 10.36
CA ILE A 180 0.83 -22.86 11.55
C ILE A 180 0.53 -24.11 12.37
N ASP A 181 0.83 -24.04 13.67
CA ASP A 181 0.51 -25.10 14.62
C ASP A 181 -0.97 -25.50 14.47
N GLU A 182 -1.23 -26.79 14.32
CA GLU A 182 -2.58 -27.31 14.13
C GLU A 182 -3.57 -26.86 15.21
N HIS A 183 -3.07 -26.54 16.41
CA HIS A 183 -3.87 -26.02 17.51
C HIS A 183 -4.41 -24.60 17.26
N LEU A 184 -3.83 -23.84 16.35
CA LEU A 184 -4.28 -22.49 15.98
C LEU A 184 -5.28 -22.49 14.81
N LYS A 185 -5.38 -23.60 14.08
CA LYS A 185 -6.32 -23.71 12.97
C LYS A 185 -7.77 -23.56 13.46
N GLY A 186 -8.51 -22.68 12.81
CA GLY A 186 -9.89 -22.36 13.17
C GLY A 186 -10.05 -21.32 14.28
N SER A 187 -8.95 -20.78 14.85
CA SER A 187 -9.02 -19.67 15.80
C SER A 187 -9.70 -18.46 15.18
N ASP A 188 -10.50 -17.76 15.98
CA ASP A 188 -11.31 -16.62 15.58
C ASP A 188 -10.54 -15.33 15.81
N VAL A 189 -10.16 -14.66 14.71
CA VAL A 189 -9.39 -13.41 14.71
C VAL A 189 -10.29 -12.26 14.32
N LEU A 190 -10.35 -11.22 15.15
CA LEU A 190 -11.00 -9.96 14.82
C LEU A 190 -9.95 -8.94 14.34
N ILE A 191 -10.05 -8.56 13.07
CA ILE A 191 -9.20 -7.53 12.44
C ILE A 191 -9.94 -6.20 12.56
N VAL A 192 -9.26 -5.18 13.09
CA VAL A 192 -9.83 -3.83 13.28
C VAL A 192 -8.92 -2.81 12.61
N ASP A 193 -9.36 -2.29 11.46
CA ASP A 193 -8.65 -1.28 10.69
C ASP A 193 -9.67 -0.45 9.88
N ASP A 194 -9.51 0.85 9.82
CA ASP A 194 -10.34 1.75 9.02
C ASP A 194 -10.02 1.66 7.52
N ASN A 195 -8.84 1.17 7.17
CA ASN A 195 -8.47 0.88 5.79
C ASN A 195 -8.97 -0.52 5.38
N LYS A 196 -10.00 -0.52 4.54
CA LYS A 196 -10.62 -1.74 4.04
C LYS A 196 -9.62 -2.66 3.30
N THR A 197 -8.66 -2.08 2.56
CA THR A 197 -7.63 -2.82 1.82
C THR A 197 -6.73 -3.60 2.79
N ASN A 198 -6.30 -2.97 3.89
CA ASN A 198 -5.53 -3.65 4.92
C ASN A 198 -6.29 -4.84 5.50
N CYS A 199 -7.58 -4.63 5.82
CA CYS A 199 -8.44 -5.71 6.31
C CYS A 199 -8.52 -6.88 5.34
N GLU A 200 -8.73 -6.60 4.05
CA GLU A 200 -8.88 -7.64 3.01
C GLU A 200 -7.59 -8.47 2.85
N VAL A 201 -6.42 -7.82 2.84
CA VAL A 201 -5.13 -8.53 2.77
C VAL A 201 -4.90 -9.41 3.97
N LEU A 202 -5.11 -8.87 5.18
CA LEU A 202 -4.95 -9.62 6.43
C LEU A 202 -5.91 -10.80 6.53
N GLU A 203 -7.21 -10.54 6.28
CA GLU A 203 -8.24 -11.58 6.30
C GLU A 203 -7.84 -12.74 5.38
N ARG A 204 -7.42 -12.42 4.15
CA ARG A 204 -7.04 -13.42 3.18
C ARG A 204 -5.83 -14.23 3.62
N ARG A 205 -4.75 -13.58 4.06
CA ARG A 205 -3.53 -14.25 4.54
C ARG A 205 -3.78 -15.14 5.74
N LEU A 206 -4.52 -14.66 6.72
CA LEU A 206 -4.84 -15.44 7.91
C LEU A 206 -5.75 -16.61 7.58
N SER A 207 -6.74 -16.42 6.70
CA SER A 207 -7.65 -17.48 6.25
C SER A 207 -6.94 -18.55 5.44
N GLN A 208 -5.97 -18.21 4.58
CA GLN A 208 -5.12 -19.18 3.87
C GLN A 208 -4.33 -20.07 4.83
N ASN A 209 -3.97 -19.54 5.99
CA ASN A 209 -3.31 -20.27 7.06
C ASN A 209 -4.29 -21.01 8.00
N GLY A 210 -5.56 -21.08 7.66
CA GLY A 210 -6.57 -21.87 8.38
C GLY A 210 -7.19 -21.16 9.57
N LEU A 211 -7.02 -19.84 9.72
CA LEU A 211 -7.68 -19.04 10.75
C LEU A 211 -9.05 -18.54 10.27
N SER A 212 -9.96 -18.30 11.21
CA SER A 212 -11.27 -17.71 10.92
C SER A 212 -11.22 -16.21 11.22
N CYS A 213 -11.51 -15.36 10.24
CA CYS A 213 -11.36 -13.91 10.39
C CYS A 213 -12.72 -13.20 10.38
N ARG A 214 -12.80 -12.12 11.17
CA ARG A 214 -13.89 -11.14 11.16
C ARG A 214 -13.28 -9.76 11.07
N VAL A 215 -13.97 -8.84 10.39
CA VAL A 215 -13.46 -7.48 10.13
C VAL A 215 -14.37 -6.45 10.77
N ALA A 216 -13.75 -5.42 11.37
CA ALA A 216 -14.41 -4.20 11.82
C ALA A 216 -13.62 -2.98 11.32
N LEU A 217 -14.32 -2.00 10.74
CA LEU A 217 -13.69 -0.81 10.15
C LEU A 217 -13.58 0.37 11.13
N ASP A 218 -14.03 0.20 12.36
CA ASP A 218 -13.97 1.21 13.44
C ASP A 218 -14.12 0.56 14.81
N GLY A 219 -13.76 1.29 15.87
CA GLY A 219 -13.83 0.80 17.24
C GLY A 219 -15.25 0.46 17.71
N THR A 220 -16.27 1.20 17.22
CA THR A 220 -17.67 0.92 17.57
C THR A 220 -18.14 -0.40 16.97
N SER A 221 -17.77 -0.67 15.73
CA SER A 221 -18.02 -1.93 15.04
C SER A 221 -17.26 -3.07 15.69
N ALA A 222 -16.00 -2.83 16.09
CA ALA A 222 -15.20 -3.82 16.80
C ALA A 222 -15.85 -4.27 18.12
N ILE A 223 -16.31 -3.33 18.95
CA ILE A 223 -17.02 -3.63 20.20
C ILE A 223 -18.26 -4.50 19.94
N LYS A 224 -19.05 -4.15 18.90
CA LYS A 224 -20.23 -4.96 18.54
C LYS A 224 -19.87 -6.38 18.12
N GLU A 225 -18.76 -6.56 17.42
CA GLU A 225 -18.28 -7.89 17.02
C GLU A 225 -17.79 -8.71 18.21
N VAL A 226 -17.12 -8.08 19.18
CA VAL A 226 -16.70 -8.71 20.45
C VAL A 226 -17.92 -9.10 21.29
N ASP A 227 -18.95 -8.24 21.35
CA ASP A 227 -20.20 -8.53 22.08
C ASP A 227 -20.97 -9.71 21.48
N LYS A 228 -20.93 -9.89 20.18
CA LYS A 228 -21.56 -11.05 19.50
C LYS A 228 -20.83 -12.35 19.83
N LYS A 229 -19.51 -12.34 19.77
CA LYS A 229 -18.65 -13.48 20.04
C LYS A 229 -17.25 -12.97 20.41
N THR A 230 -16.74 -13.38 21.55
CA THR A 230 -15.36 -13.06 21.97
C THR A 230 -14.38 -13.72 21.01
N PRO A 231 -13.49 -12.98 20.33
CA PRO A 231 -12.46 -13.56 19.48
C PRO A 231 -11.32 -14.16 20.31
N ASP A 232 -10.56 -15.07 19.71
CA ASP A 232 -9.34 -15.62 20.30
C ASP A 232 -8.18 -14.60 20.22
N LEU A 233 -8.19 -13.75 19.19
CA LEU A 233 -7.21 -12.69 18.97
C LEU A 233 -7.87 -11.45 18.37
N ILE A 234 -7.42 -10.27 18.78
CA ILE A 234 -7.76 -8.99 18.13
C ILE A 234 -6.50 -8.39 17.54
N LEU A 235 -6.50 -8.17 16.24
CA LEU A 235 -5.48 -7.38 15.52
C LEU A 235 -6.06 -5.99 15.27
N SER A 236 -5.61 -5.00 16.03
CA SER A 236 -6.08 -3.62 15.89
C SER A 236 -4.94 -2.72 15.42
N LEU A 237 -5.21 -1.95 14.38
CA LEU A 237 -4.30 -0.98 13.78
C LEU A 237 -4.83 0.44 13.91
N ILE A 238 -6.06 0.60 14.41
CA ILE A 238 -6.58 1.90 14.79
C ILE A 238 -6.04 2.31 16.15
N HIS A 239 -5.65 3.57 16.27
CA HIS A 239 -5.28 4.16 17.55
C HIS A 239 -6.57 4.42 18.35
N ILE A 240 -6.69 3.77 19.49
CA ILE A 240 -7.79 4.01 20.45
C ILE A 240 -7.36 5.09 21.43
#